data_52dce7791bed055f9e572fba49df0ca8
#
_entry.id   52dce7791bed055f9e572fba49df0ca8
#
_cell.length_a   1.000
_cell.length_b   1.000
_cell.length_c   1.000
_cell.angle_alpha   90.00
_cell.angle_beta   90.00
_cell.angle_gamma   90.00
#
_symmetry.space_group_name_H-M   'P 1'
#
loop_
_entity.id
_entity.type
_entity.pdbx_description
1 polymer ?
#
loop_
_entity_poly.entity_id
_entity_poly.type
_entity_poly.pdbx_seq_one_letter_code
_entity_poly.pdbx_strand_id
1 'polypeptide(L)'
;MLADLLAQASPVATPRALGLLELEEDRQFHRIAAGDRQRLVDVALEDGASVADTMHRIFGRARPDDIADRLGVQVKTVDGENSFGTVAVFADYVPRPASIRLYAPAMAALDAHLDVYPDRDGLGAAGTRSLFLAHELFHHLEGLQPARALAARHRVALFALGPLRLTSGLSSLAEIAAGAFAQRLLGLRYHPKLLDIVALVGRDTAAAQRLVDRLCAYARPGARRSQAPV
;
A
#
# COMPACT_ATOMS: atom_id res chain seq x y z
N MET A 1 -7.48 -20.33 -12.11
CA MET A 1 -7.43 -19.97 -10.67
C MET A 1 -6.97 -18.53 -10.47
N LEU A 2 -5.67 -18.13 -10.70
CA LEU A 2 -5.27 -16.71 -10.58
C LEU A 2 -6.11 -15.80 -11.48
N ALA A 3 -6.27 -16.15 -12.75
CA ALA A 3 -7.09 -15.40 -13.70
C ALA A 3 -8.53 -15.24 -13.21
N ASP A 4 -9.13 -16.25 -12.60
CA ASP A 4 -10.50 -16.19 -12.11
C ASP A 4 -10.62 -15.25 -10.90
N LEU A 5 -9.64 -15.29 -9.97
CA LEU A 5 -9.59 -14.39 -8.83
C LEU A 5 -9.42 -12.93 -9.27
N LEU A 6 -8.53 -12.68 -10.23
CA LEU A 6 -8.32 -11.35 -10.76
C LEU A 6 -9.52 -10.86 -11.58
N ALA A 7 -10.19 -11.74 -12.35
CA ALA A 7 -11.43 -11.41 -13.03
C ALA A 7 -12.56 -11.01 -12.05
N GLN A 8 -12.61 -11.61 -10.87
CA GLN A 8 -13.54 -11.23 -9.81
C GLN A 8 -13.13 -9.93 -9.12
N ALA A 9 -11.83 -9.74 -8.87
CA ALA A 9 -11.30 -8.59 -8.14
C ALA A 9 -11.28 -7.32 -8.99
N SER A 10 -10.82 -7.39 -10.24
CA SER A 10 -10.58 -6.21 -11.09
C SER A 10 -11.75 -5.26 -11.23
N PRO A 11 -13.02 -5.71 -11.42
CA PRO A 11 -14.15 -4.78 -11.53
C PRO A 11 -14.44 -3.98 -10.26
N VAL A 12 -13.98 -4.47 -9.11
CA VAL A 12 -14.26 -3.91 -7.78
C VAL A 12 -13.03 -3.32 -7.10
N ALA A 13 -11.84 -3.54 -7.66
CA ALA A 13 -10.55 -3.10 -7.12
C ALA A 13 -10.32 -1.59 -7.29
N THR A 14 -11.27 -0.78 -6.84
CA THR A 14 -11.07 0.67 -6.79
C THR A 14 -10.01 1.02 -5.74
N PRO A 15 -9.25 2.13 -5.91
CA PRO A 15 -8.29 2.57 -4.90
C PRO A 15 -8.91 2.68 -3.51
N ARG A 16 -10.17 3.16 -3.43
CA ARG A 16 -10.90 3.26 -2.16
C ARG A 16 -11.20 1.90 -1.53
N ALA A 17 -11.65 0.92 -2.32
CA ALA A 17 -11.96 -0.42 -1.80
C ALA A 17 -10.68 -1.13 -1.32
N LEU A 18 -9.59 -1.00 -2.08
CA LEU A 18 -8.27 -1.52 -1.70
C LEU A 18 -7.70 -0.79 -0.48
N GLY A 19 -7.88 0.53 -0.39
CA GLY A 19 -7.51 1.31 0.78
C GLY A 19 -8.31 0.93 2.04
N LEU A 20 -9.58 0.56 1.90
CA LEU A 20 -10.38 0.05 3.03
C LEU A 20 -9.88 -1.32 3.51
N LEU A 21 -9.45 -2.21 2.59
CA LEU A 21 -8.80 -3.46 2.95
C LEU A 21 -7.49 -3.21 3.72
N GLU A 22 -6.67 -2.25 3.28
CA GLU A 22 -5.44 -1.87 3.97
C GLU A 22 -5.73 -1.29 5.36
N LEU A 23 -6.73 -0.40 5.45
CA LEU A 23 -7.13 0.20 6.72
C LEU A 23 -7.62 -0.87 7.73
N GLU A 24 -8.28 -1.94 7.26
CA GLU A 24 -8.77 -3.04 8.09
C GLU A 24 -7.62 -3.82 8.76
N GLU A 25 -6.42 -3.79 8.19
CA GLU A 25 -5.22 -4.41 8.74
C GLU A 25 -4.58 -3.57 9.87
N ASP A 26 -5.02 -2.31 10.05
CA ASP A 26 -4.52 -1.48 11.14
C ASP A 26 -4.93 -2.04 12.51
N ARG A 27 -3.96 -2.12 13.42
CA ARG A 27 -4.18 -2.61 14.80
C ARG A 27 -5.28 -1.84 15.54
N GLN A 28 -5.52 -0.59 15.14
CA GLN A 28 -6.51 0.29 15.75
C GLN A 28 -7.82 0.38 14.95
N PHE A 29 -7.99 -0.45 13.91
CA PHE A 29 -9.17 -0.39 13.04
C PHE A 29 -10.49 -0.42 13.80
N HIS A 30 -10.60 -1.24 14.85
CA HIS A 30 -11.78 -1.35 15.69
C HIS A 30 -12.15 -0.06 16.46
N ARG A 31 -11.18 0.88 16.58
CA ARG A 31 -11.36 2.19 17.23
C ARG A 31 -11.77 3.28 16.27
N ILE A 32 -11.75 3.01 14.95
CA ILE A 32 -12.15 3.96 13.93
C ILE A 32 -13.67 3.90 13.78
N ALA A 33 -14.35 5.03 13.99
CA ALA A 33 -15.78 5.11 13.74
C ALA A 33 -16.11 4.72 12.29
N ALA A 34 -17.13 3.89 12.08
CA ALA A 34 -17.47 3.36 10.77
C ALA A 34 -17.67 4.46 9.70
N GLY A 35 -18.25 5.61 10.12
CA GLY A 35 -18.42 6.78 9.24
C GLY A 35 -17.13 7.49 8.83
N ASP A 36 -16.03 7.33 9.58
CA ASP A 36 -14.76 7.97 9.32
C ASP A 36 -13.85 7.17 8.39
N ARG A 37 -14.05 5.87 8.26
CA ARG A 37 -13.14 4.95 7.56
C ARG A 37 -12.92 5.35 6.11
N GLN A 38 -13.99 5.64 5.38
CA GLN A 38 -13.88 6.09 3.98
C GLN A 38 -13.16 7.42 3.85
N ARG A 39 -13.50 8.39 4.71
CA ARG A 39 -12.85 9.70 4.74
C ARG A 39 -11.33 9.58 4.99
N LEU A 40 -10.92 8.72 5.91
CA LEU A 40 -9.51 8.50 6.21
C LEU A 40 -8.77 7.88 5.02
N VAL A 41 -9.38 6.91 4.35
CA VAL A 41 -8.84 6.33 3.11
C VAL A 41 -8.71 7.38 2.01
N ASP A 42 -9.77 8.18 1.79
CA ASP A 42 -9.74 9.23 0.75
C ASP A 42 -8.63 10.24 1.02
N VAL A 43 -8.44 10.68 2.27
CA VAL A 43 -7.35 11.58 2.68
C VAL A 43 -5.98 10.95 2.41
N ALA A 44 -5.80 9.68 2.71
CA ALA A 44 -4.52 9.01 2.46
C ALA A 44 -4.22 8.85 0.96
N LEU A 45 -5.22 8.48 0.16
CA LEU A 45 -5.09 8.39 -1.30
C LEU A 45 -4.74 9.75 -1.93
N GLU A 46 -5.40 10.83 -1.49
CA GLU A 46 -5.13 12.18 -1.96
C GLU A 46 -3.73 12.67 -1.55
N ASP A 47 -3.31 12.40 -0.31
CA ASP A 47 -1.98 12.76 0.19
C ASP A 47 -0.88 12.10 -0.65
N GLY A 48 -0.96 10.79 -0.88
CA GLY A 48 0.00 10.06 -1.70
C GLY A 48 0.06 10.57 -3.14
N ALA A 49 -1.10 10.80 -3.78
CA ALA A 49 -1.16 11.35 -5.13
C ALA A 49 -0.57 12.77 -5.21
N SER A 50 -0.83 13.62 -4.21
CA SER A 50 -0.30 14.99 -4.13
C SER A 50 1.23 15.00 -3.99
N VAL A 51 1.78 14.08 -3.19
CA VAL A 51 3.25 13.92 -3.06
C VAL A 51 3.84 13.48 -4.40
N ALA A 52 3.23 12.54 -5.13
CA ALA A 52 3.67 12.13 -6.45
C ALA A 52 3.64 13.28 -7.47
N ASP A 53 2.57 14.08 -7.49
CA ASP A 53 2.49 15.27 -8.34
C ASP A 53 3.59 16.30 -8.00
N THR A 54 3.97 16.39 -6.74
CA THR A 54 5.11 17.23 -6.31
C THR A 54 6.42 16.68 -6.84
N MET A 55 6.64 15.36 -6.79
CA MET A 55 7.81 14.72 -7.38
C MET A 55 7.88 14.94 -8.90
N HIS A 56 6.76 14.83 -9.60
CA HIS A 56 6.69 15.14 -11.04
C HIS A 56 7.05 16.61 -11.35
N ARG A 57 6.67 17.55 -10.51
CA ARG A 57 7.04 18.98 -10.69
C ARG A 57 8.53 19.22 -10.47
N ILE A 58 9.14 18.54 -9.50
CA ILE A 58 10.56 18.72 -9.14
C ILE A 58 11.48 17.95 -10.09
N PHE A 59 11.14 16.71 -10.41
CA PHE A 59 12.02 15.77 -11.10
C PHE A 59 11.55 15.42 -12.53
N GLY A 60 10.40 15.96 -12.96
CA GLY A 60 9.77 15.55 -14.22
C GLY A 60 9.30 14.10 -14.16
N ARG A 61 9.40 13.38 -15.28
CA ARG A 61 9.10 11.95 -15.39
C ARG A 61 10.34 11.09 -15.10
N ALA A 62 11.12 11.45 -14.08
CA ALA A 62 12.27 10.68 -13.68
C ALA A 62 11.83 9.30 -13.13
N ARG A 63 12.69 8.30 -13.33
CA ARG A 63 12.46 6.96 -12.76
C ARG A 63 12.66 7.00 -11.24
N PRO A 64 12.03 6.08 -10.48
CA PRO A 64 12.22 6.02 -9.03
C PRO A 64 13.68 5.92 -8.59
N ASP A 65 14.53 5.20 -9.34
CA ASP A 65 15.97 5.13 -9.09
C ASP A 65 16.64 6.52 -9.16
N ASP A 66 16.33 7.29 -10.21
CA ASP A 66 16.90 8.62 -10.39
C ASP A 66 16.42 9.60 -9.29
N ILE A 67 15.19 9.40 -8.80
CA ILE A 67 14.64 10.17 -7.68
C ILE A 67 15.37 9.78 -6.38
N ALA A 68 15.55 8.48 -6.13
CA ALA A 68 16.28 7.97 -4.96
C ALA A 68 17.70 8.55 -4.89
N ASP A 69 18.43 8.50 -6.00
CA ASP A 69 19.79 9.03 -6.10
C ASP A 69 19.84 10.54 -5.78
N ARG A 70 18.91 11.33 -6.33
CA ARG A 70 18.85 12.78 -6.10
C ARG A 70 18.43 13.13 -4.65
N LEU A 71 17.71 12.23 -3.99
CA LEU A 71 17.33 12.37 -2.58
C LEU A 71 18.40 11.81 -1.63
N GLY A 72 19.48 11.23 -2.15
CA GLY A 72 20.55 10.63 -1.34
C GLY A 72 20.14 9.33 -0.65
N VAL A 73 19.13 8.62 -1.19
CA VAL A 73 18.65 7.34 -0.67
C VAL A 73 19.41 6.20 -1.36
N GLN A 74 20.09 5.37 -0.58
CA GLN A 74 20.77 4.20 -1.11
C GLN A 74 19.77 3.09 -1.47
N VAL A 75 19.78 2.60 -2.71
CA VAL A 75 18.97 1.46 -3.13
C VAL A 75 19.84 0.21 -3.18
N LYS A 76 19.43 -0.83 -2.46
CA LYS A 76 20.17 -2.10 -2.35
C LYS A 76 19.27 -3.25 -2.79
N THR A 77 19.75 -4.09 -3.68
CA THR A 77 19.12 -5.38 -3.97
C THR A 77 19.67 -6.42 -3.00
N VAL A 78 18.79 -7.21 -2.40
CA VAL A 78 19.11 -8.24 -1.42
C VAL A 78 18.68 -9.59 -1.98
N ASP A 79 19.60 -10.55 -1.99
CA ASP A 79 19.37 -11.92 -2.49
C ASP A 79 18.79 -12.85 -1.39
N GLY A 80 18.56 -12.32 -0.19
CA GLY A 80 17.92 -13.06 0.91
C GLY A 80 16.41 -12.96 0.87
N GLU A 81 15.73 -13.98 1.39
CA GLU A 81 14.30 -13.93 1.65
C GLU A 81 14.03 -13.16 2.95
N ASN A 82 13.04 -12.27 2.92
CA ASN A 82 12.47 -11.68 4.11
C ASN A 82 10.96 -11.99 4.13
N SER A 83 10.53 -12.76 5.11
CA SER A 83 9.13 -13.15 5.25
C SER A 83 8.73 -13.20 6.72
N PHE A 84 7.53 -12.71 7.01
CA PHE A 84 6.88 -12.89 8.31
C PHE A 84 5.69 -13.86 8.12
N GLY A 85 5.91 -15.13 8.42
CA GLY A 85 4.92 -16.18 8.18
C GLY A 85 4.60 -16.33 6.69
N THR A 86 3.35 -16.13 6.29
CA THR A 86 2.90 -16.20 4.88
C THR A 86 3.08 -14.88 4.11
N VAL A 87 3.47 -13.78 4.79
CA VAL A 87 3.61 -12.46 4.17
C VAL A 87 5.01 -12.32 3.58
N ALA A 88 5.09 -12.11 2.26
CA ALA A 88 6.34 -11.74 1.60
C ALA A 88 6.62 -10.26 1.82
N VAL A 89 7.86 -9.95 2.19
CA VAL A 89 8.36 -8.58 2.17
C VAL A 89 9.09 -8.37 0.84
N PHE A 90 8.62 -7.45 0.03
CA PHE A 90 9.21 -7.14 -1.29
C PHE A 90 10.27 -6.05 -1.20
N ALA A 91 10.08 -5.10 -0.30
CA ALA A 91 11.00 -4.01 -0.02
C ALA A 91 10.83 -3.54 1.42
N ASP A 92 11.81 -2.77 1.91
CA ASP A 92 11.67 -2.01 3.14
C ASP A 92 12.55 -0.76 3.11
N TYR A 93 12.10 0.27 3.82
CA TYR A 93 12.84 1.51 4.02
C TYR A 93 13.53 1.54 5.39
N VAL A 94 14.82 1.88 5.40
CA VAL A 94 15.63 2.09 6.60
C VAL A 94 15.97 3.58 6.70
N PRO A 95 15.57 4.29 7.77
CA PRO A 95 15.73 5.74 7.85
C PRO A 95 17.17 6.23 8.11
N ARG A 96 18.02 5.40 8.73
CA ARG A 96 19.38 5.81 9.11
C ARG A 96 20.40 4.66 8.98
N PRO A 97 21.36 4.73 8.05
CA PRO A 97 21.39 5.66 6.92
C PRO A 97 20.21 5.41 5.98
N ALA A 98 19.70 6.48 5.30
CA ALA A 98 18.54 6.37 4.43
C ALA A 98 18.82 5.36 3.31
N SER A 99 18.12 4.25 3.33
CA SER A 99 18.30 3.18 2.35
C SER A 99 17.02 2.39 2.13
N ILE A 100 16.83 1.91 0.90
CA ILE A 100 15.75 1.03 0.51
C ILE A 100 16.36 -0.31 0.14
N ARG A 101 15.86 -1.39 0.73
CA ARG A 101 16.25 -2.76 0.41
C ARG A 101 15.15 -3.39 -0.43
N LEU A 102 15.52 -3.97 -1.56
CA LEU A 102 14.64 -4.66 -2.49
C LEU A 102 14.98 -6.14 -2.48
N TYR A 103 14.03 -6.99 -2.15
CA TYR A 103 14.23 -8.44 -1.99
C TYR A 103 14.01 -9.14 -3.32
N ALA A 104 15.09 -9.46 -4.03
CA ALA A 104 15.06 -10.03 -5.38
C ALA A 104 14.25 -11.33 -5.49
N PRO A 105 14.37 -12.31 -4.57
CA PRO A 105 13.59 -13.54 -4.68
C PRO A 105 12.07 -13.32 -4.60
N ALA A 106 11.62 -12.42 -3.72
CA ALA A 106 10.20 -12.11 -3.56
C ALA A 106 9.64 -11.43 -4.82
N MET A 107 10.40 -10.46 -5.37
CA MET A 107 10.01 -9.78 -6.62
C MET A 107 9.98 -10.74 -7.80
N ALA A 108 10.98 -11.60 -7.95
CA ALA A 108 11.02 -12.60 -9.03
C ALA A 108 9.85 -13.59 -8.97
N ALA A 109 9.47 -14.01 -7.76
CA ALA A 109 8.30 -14.86 -7.56
C ALA A 109 7.00 -14.14 -7.96
N LEU A 110 6.86 -12.85 -7.65
CA LEU A 110 5.71 -12.05 -8.06
C LEU A 110 5.69 -11.85 -9.58
N ASP A 111 6.83 -11.51 -10.19
CA ASP A 111 6.96 -11.34 -11.64
C ASP A 111 6.55 -12.60 -12.39
N ALA A 112 6.99 -13.78 -11.92
CA ALA A 112 6.62 -15.07 -12.51
C ALA A 112 5.09 -15.32 -12.49
N HIS A 113 4.39 -14.84 -11.47
CA HIS A 113 2.93 -14.91 -11.42
C HIS A 113 2.26 -13.87 -12.33
N LEU A 114 2.85 -12.68 -12.45
CA LEU A 114 2.35 -11.61 -13.32
C LEU A 114 2.52 -11.94 -14.81
N ASP A 115 3.51 -12.76 -15.18
CA ASP A 115 3.71 -13.24 -16.57
C ASP A 115 2.49 -13.97 -17.13
N VAL A 116 1.69 -14.56 -16.25
CA VAL A 116 0.47 -15.30 -16.60
C VAL A 116 -0.77 -14.38 -16.64
N TYR A 117 -0.61 -13.11 -16.24
CA TYR A 117 -1.73 -12.15 -16.16
C TYR A 117 -1.83 -11.34 -17.46
N PRO A 118 -3.01 -11.33 -18.12
CA PRO A 118 -3.15 -10.74 -19.46
C PRO A 118 -3.00 -9.21 -19.51
N ASP A 119 -3.19 -8.49 -18.40
CA ASP A 119 -3.07 -7.02 -18.34
C ASP A 119 -1.73 -6.56 -17.73
N ARG A 120 -0.65 -7.15 -18.23
CA ARG A 120 0.71 -6.77 -17.86
C ARG A 120 1.08 -5.34 -18.27
N ASP A 121 0.36 -4.77 -19.23
CA ASP A 121 0.57 -3.41 -19.74
C ASP A 121 0.40 -2.33 -18.66
N GLY A 122 -0.28 -2.64 -17.53
CA GLY A 122 -0.42 -1.76 -16.38
C GLY A 122 0.88 -1.55 -15.60
N LEU A 123 1.75 -2.59 -15.49
CA LEU A 123 3.05 -2.47 -14.83
C LEU A 123 4.10 -1.74 -15.67
N GLY A 124 3.82 -1.59 -16.97
CA GLY A 124 4.70 -0.91 -17.93
C GLY A 124 6.10 -1.51 -17.99
N ALA A 125 7.04 -0.80 -18.60
CA ALA A 125 8.44 -1.20 -18.65
C ALA A 125 9.17 -1.11 -17.29
N ALA A 126 8.50 -0.61 -16.25
CA ALA A 126 9.10 -0.37 -14.95
C ALA A 126 9.24 -1.64 -14.11
N GLY A 127 8.33 -2.63 -14.25
CA GLY A 127 8.34 -3.87 -13.48
C GLY A 127 8.06 -3.68 -11.99
N THR A 128 8.02 -4.79 -11.25
CA THR A 128 7.76 -4.82 -9.79
C THR A 128 8.81 -4.04 -8.99
N ARG A 129 10.07 -4.04 -9.45
CA ARG A 129 11.17 -3.31 -8.78
C ARG A 129 10.87 -1.82 -8.65
N SER A 130 10.47 -1.16 -9.74
CA SER A 130 10.17 0.29 -9.70
C SER A 130 8.92 0.58 -8.88
N LEU A 131 7.96 -0.33 -8.84
CA LEU A 131 6.76 -0.19 -8.03
C LEU A 131 7.10 -0.18 -6.54
N PHE A 132 7.84 -1.20 -6.06
CA PHE A 132 8.22 -1.27 -4.65
C PHE A 132 9.22 -0.18 -4.28
N LEU A 133 10.14 0.19 -5.17
CA LEU A 133 11.01 1.33 -4.94
C LEU A 133 10.22 2.64 -4.78
N ALA A 134 9.21 2.87 -5.62
CA ALA A 134 8.34 4.04 -5.48
C ALA A 134 7.58 4.02 -4.15
N HIS A 135 7.05 2.86 -3.74
CA HIS A 135 6.37 2.71 -2.46
C HIS A 135 7.27 3.11 -1.28
N GLU A 136 8.49 2.57 -1.23
CA GLU A 136 9.45 2.86 -0.16
C GLU A 136 9.97 4.31 -0.19
N LEU A 137 10.04 4.93 -1.38
CA LEU A 137 10.37 6.34 -1.50
C LEU A 137 9.33 7.24 -0.82
N PHE A 138 8.04 6.86 -0.83
CA PHE A 138 7.02 7.60 -0.09
C PHE A 138 7.33 7.61 1.41
N HIS A 139 7.70 6.47 1.99
CA HIS A 139 8.07 6.41 3.42
C HIS A 139 9.30 7.27 3.73
N HIS A 140 10.27 7.34 2.82
CA HIS A 140 11.39 8.27 2.96
C HIS A 140 10.90 9.73 2.99
N LEU A 141 10.07 10.12 2.02
CA LEU A 141 9.56 11.50 1.91
C LEU A 141 8.68 11.88 3.11
N GLU A 142 7.82 10.97 3.59
CA GLU A 142 7.04 11.18 4.80
C GLU A 142 7.94 11.34 6.03
N GLY A 143 9.00 10.54 6.12
CA GLY A 143 9.98 10.58 7.21
C GLY A 143 10.79 11.88 7.29
N LEU A 144 10.92 12.63 6.17
CA LEU A 144 11.55 13.96 6.16
C LEU A 144 10.69 15.02 6.87
N GLN A 145 9.38 14.79 6.99
CA GLN A 145 8.43 15.73 7.60
C GLN A 145 7.51 15.03 8.62
N PRO A 146 8.05 14.48 9.73
CA PRO A 146 7.30 13.61 10.63
C PRO A 146 6.06 14.27 11.24
N ALA A 147 6.05 15.60 11.41
CA ALA A 147 4.87 16.32 11.90
C ALA A 147 3.72 16.35 10.87
N ARG A 148 4.00 16.12 9.60
CA ARG A 148 3.02 16.03 8.52
C ARG A 148 2.61 14.60 8.19
N ALA A 149 3.30 13.60 8.76
CA ALA A 149 2.98 12.20 8.55
C ALA A 149 1.51 11.92 8.88
N LEU A 150 0.87 11.08 8.08
CA LEU A 150 -0.55 10.74 8.23
C LEU A 150 -0.85 10.17 9.63
N ALA A 151 0.02 9.30 10.14
CA ALA A 151 -0.10 8.74 11.48
C ALA A 151 0.02 9.79 12.60
N ALA A 152 0.70 10.91 12.36
CA ALA A 152 0.76 12.01 13.32
C ALA A 152 -0.50 12.89 13.30
N ARG A 153 -1.09 13.07 12.12
CA ARG A 153 -2.31 13.89 11.92
C ARG A 153 -3.61 13.14 12.24
N HIS A 154 -3.64 11.83 12.05
CA HIS A 154 -4.83 10.99 12.25
C HIS A 154 -4.58 9.99 13.37
N ARG A 155 -5.14 10.30 14.53
CA ARG A 155 -4.92 9.53 15.76
C ARG A 155 -6.25 9.08 16.35
N VAL A 156 -6.27 7.88 16.90
CA VAL A 156 -7.39 7.33 17.66
C VAL A 156 -7.06 7.27 19.15
N ALA A 157 -8.06 7.47 19.98
CA ALA A 157 -7.91 7.37 21.42
C ALA A 157 -7.76 5.89 21.82
N LEU A 158 -6.69 5.59 22.55
CA LEU A 158 -6.49 4.28 23.19
C LEU A 158 -7.16 4.25 24.57
N PHE A 159 -6.98 5.35 25.30
CA PHE A 159 -7.45 5.51 26.66
C PHE A 159 -7.70 6.98 26.97
N ALA A 160 -8.74 7.28 27.75
CA ALA A 160 -9.00 8.62 28.28
C ALA A 160 -9.44 8.52 29.74
N LEU A 161 -8.75 9.22 30.65
CA LEU A 161 -9.11 9.35 32.05
C LEU A 161 -8.94 10.81 32.47
N GLY A 162 -10.04 11.53 32.60
CA GLY A 162 -10.01 12.97 32.85
C GLY A 162 -9.22 13.73 31.78
N PRO A 163 -8.24 14.54 32.16
CA PRO A 163 -7.41 15.28 31.21
C PRO A 163 -6.36 14.40 30.47
N LEU A 164 -6.11 13.19 30.98
CA LEU A 164 -5.11 12.28 30.40
C LEU A 164 -5.71 11.55 29.19
N ARG A 165 -5.12 11.77 28.01
CA ARG A 165 -5.47 11.07 26.76
C ARG A 165 -4.25 10.40 26.18
N LEU A 166 -4.31 9.08 26.06
CA LEU A 166 -3.35 8.29 25.28
C LEU A 166 -3.94 8.04 23.90
N THR A 167 -3.18 8.34 22.84
CA THR A 167 -3.63 8.16 21.46
C THR A 167 -2.60 7.40 20.66
N SER A 168 -3.01 6.69 19.59
CA SER A 168 -2.16 6.04 18.61
C SER A 168 -2.42 6.60 17.22
N GLY A 169 -1.38 6.75 16.41
CA GLY A 169 -1.51 6.99 14.99
C GLY A 169 -2.00 5.75 14.25
N LEU A 170 -2.55 5.95 13.06
CA LEU A 170 -2.99 4.89 12.14
C LEU A 170 -1.89 4.64 11.11
N SER A 171 -1.12 3.57 11.29
CA SER A 171 0.03 3.25 10.42
C SER A 171 -0.39 2.87 9.01
N SER A 172 -1.54 2.21 8.85
CA SER A 172 -2.07 1.82 7.54
C SER A 172 -2.36 3.00 6.61
N LEU A 173 -2.54 4.22 7.13
CA LEU A 173 -2.73 5.40 6.29
C LEU A 173 -1.48 5.73 5.48
N ALA A 174 -0.28 5.49 6.03
CA ALA A 174 0.97 5.66 5.30
C ALA A 174 1.10 4.61 4.18
N GLU A 175 0.67 3.37 4.42
CA GLU A 175 0.66 2.31 3.41
C GLU A 175 -0.30 2.62 2.26
N ILE A 176 -1.52 3.10 2.58
CA ILE A 176 -2.49 3.53 1.57
C ILE A 176 -1.92 4.67 0.72
N ALA A 177 -1.30 5.65 1.36
CA ALA A 177 -0.69 6.78 0.67
C ALA A 177 0.52 6.36 -0.18
N ALA A 178 1.37 5.44 0.31
CA ALA A 178 2.49 4.90 -0.44
C ALA A 178 2.02 4.15 -1.70
N GLY A 179 0.94 3.38 -1.59
CA GLY A 179 0.31 2.74 -2.76
C GLY A 179 -0.21 3.77 -3.78
N ALA A 180 -0.91 4.81 -3.32
CA ALA A 180 -1.42 5.87 -4.19
C ALA A 180 -0.28 6.70 -4.82
N PHE A 181 0.78 6.97 -4.07
CA PHE A 181 1.99 7.60 -4.57
C PHE A 181 2.63 6.78 -5.69
N ALA A 182 2.87 5.48 -5.46
CA ALA A 182 3.46 4.61 -6.46
C ALA A 182 2.57 4.52 -7.71
N GLN A 183 1.26 4.36 -7.54
CA GLN A 183 0.30 4.37 -8.65
C GLN A 183 0.41 5.65 -9.48
N ARG A 184 0.39 6.81 -8.84
CA ARG A 184 0.43 8.12 -9.50
C ARG A 184 1.76 8.41 -10.15
N LEU A 185 2.87 8.14 -9.44
CA LEU A 185 4.23 8.37 -9.92
C LEU A 185 4.56 7.57 -11.17
N LEU A 186 4.12 6.31 -11.20
CA LEU A 186 4.39 5.37 -12.30
C LEU A 186 3.29 5.37 -13.38
N GLY A 187 2.17 6.08 -13.16
CA GLY A 187 1.04 6.12 -14.09
C GLY A 187 0.34 4.77 -14.24
N LEU A 188 0.25 3.98 -13.16
CA LEU A 188 -0.38 2.66 -13.19
C LEU A 188 -1.90 2.77 -13.32
N ARG A 189 -2.50 1.88 -14.09
CA ARG A 189 -3.96 1.80 -14.27
C ARG A 189 -4.67 1.18 -13.07
N TYR A 190 -3.94 0.48 -12.19
CA TYR A 190 -4.45 -0.18 -11.01
C TYR A 190 -3.69 0.28 -9.75
N HIS A 191 -4.31 0.10 -8.61
CA HIS A 191 -3.66 0.38 -7.34
C HIS A 191 -2.77 -0.81 -6.92
N PRO A 192 -1.51 -0.58 -6.46
CA PRO A 192 -0.53 -1.64 -6.15
C PRO A 192 -1.02 -2.71 -5.18
N LYS A 193 -1.89 -2.38 -4.24
CA LYS A 193 -2.48 -3.35 -3.29
C LYS A 193 -3.17 -4.54 -3.98
N LEU A 194 -3.57 -4.42 -5.25
CA LEU A 194 -4.10 -5.54 -6.02
C LEU A 194 -3.08 -6.68 -6.15
N LEU A 195 -1.79 -6.38 -6.12
CA LEU A 195 -0.72 -7.37 -6.22
C LEU A 195 -0.64 -8.31 -5.02
N ASP A 196 -1.23 -7.95 -3.87
CA ASP A 196 -1.32 -8.84 -2.72
C ASP A 196 -2.10 -10.11 -3.05
N ILE A 197 -3.14 -10.00 -3.90
CA ILE A 197 -3.89 -11.16 -4.39
C ILE A 197 -2.97 -12.07 -5.21
N VAL A 198 -2.15 -11.48 -6.09
CA VAL A 198 -1.20 -12.23 -6.93
C VAL A 198 -0.15 -12.92 -6.07
N ALA A 199 0.41 -12.20 -5.10
CA ALA A 199 1.41 -12.72 -4.19
C ALA A 199 0.89 -13.88 -3.31
N LEU A 200 -0.37 -13.79 -2.88
CA LEU A 200 -1.01 -14.83 -2.06
C LEU A 200 -1.32 -16.10 -2.85
N VAL A 201 -1.70 -16.01 -4.13
CA VAL A 201 -2.09 -17.20 -4.92
C VAL A 201 -1.01 -18.27 -4.93
N GLY A 202 0.26 -17.89 -5.03
CA GLY A 202 1.38 -18.82 -5.02
C GLY A 202 1.70 -19.45 -3.66
N ARG A 203 1.13 -18.90 -2.57
CA ARG A 203 1.46 -19.29 -1.18
C ARG A 203 0.26 -19.87 -0.43
N ASP A 204 -0.88 -19.20 -0.52
CA ASP A 204 -2.14 -19.58 0.14
C ASP A 204 -3.33 -19.09 -0.70
N THR A 205 -3.79 -19.96 -1.59
CA THR A 205 -4.93 -19.68 -2.46
C THR A 205 -6.22 -19.39 -1.67
N ALA A 206 -6.40 -20.02 -0.52
CA ALA A 206 -7.57 -19.77 0.31
C ALA A 206 -7.52 -18.37 0.91
N ALA A 207 -6.33 -17.89 1.31
CA ALA A 207 -6.14 -16.49 1.74
C ALA A 207 -6.40 -15.50 0.60
N ALA A 208 -5.93 -15.80 -0.62
CA ALA A 208 -6.22 -14.99 -1.80
C ALA A 208 -7.73 -14.88 -2.07
N GLN A 209 -8.47 -16.00 -2.00
CA GLN A 209 -9.93 -15.99 -2.15
C GLN A 209 -10.61 -15.16 -1.05
N ARG A 210 -10.21 -15.33 0.21
CA ARG A 210 -10.76 -14.50 1.30
C ARG A 210 -10.52 -13.00 1.09
N LEU A 211 -9.35 -12.63 0.54
CA LEU A 211 -9.05 -11.23 0.23
C LEU A 211 -9.96 -10.69 -0.87
N VAL A 212 -10.20 -11.46 -1.93
CA VAL A 212 -11.16 -11.10 -3.00
C VAL A 212 -12.58 -10.97 -2.46
N ASP A 213 -13.03 -11.90 -1.61
CA ASP A 213 -14.37 -11.86 -1.01
C ASP A 213 -14.57 -10.59 -0.16
N ARG A 214 -13.55 -10.21 0.63
CA ARG A 214 -13.55 -8.96 1.40
C ARG A 214 -13.60 -7.73 0.48
N LEU A 215 -12.80 -7.73 -0.58
CA LEU A 215 -12.81 -6.65 -1.58
C LEU A 215 -14.20 -6.48 -2.21
N CYS A 216 -14.82 -7.58 -2.63
CA CYS A 216 -16.17 -7.58 -3.16
C CYS A 216 -17.21 -7.05 -2.16
N ALA A 217 -17.03 -7.34 -0.87
CA ALA A 217 -17.89 -6.83 0.19
C ALA A 217 -17.80 -5.29 0.31
N TYR A 218 -16.62 -4.70 0.20
CA TYR A 218 -16.45 -3.24 0.23
C TYR A 218 -17.02 -2.52 -1.01
N ALA A 219 -17.10 -3.20 -2.15
CA ALA A 219 -17.64 -2.64 -3.38
C ALA A 219 -19.17 -2.63 -3.47
N ARG A 220 -19.85 -3.40 -2.61
CA ARG A 220 -21.34 -3.49 -2.65
C ARG A 220 -21.98 -2.20 -2.15
N PRO A 221 -22.94 -1.60 -2.90
CA PRO A 221 -23.72 -0.49 -2.41
C PRO A 221 -24.53 -0.95 -1.18
N GLY A 222 -24.32 -0.36 -0.02
CA GLY A 222 -25.05 -0.69 1.21
C GLY A 222 -24.28 -1.44 2.30
N ALA A 223 -23.05 -1.86 2.10
CA ALA A 223 -22.20 -2.49 3.13
C ALA A 223 -21.93 -1.59 4.37
N ARG A 224 -22.56 -0.42 4.43
CA ARG A 224 -22.33 0.63 5.44
C ARG A 224 -22.96 0.40 6.80
N ARG A 225 -23.71 -0.69 7.04
CA ARG A 225 -24.62 -0.74 8.23
C ARG A 225 -24.53 -1.97 9.11
N SER A 226 -23.66 -2.94 8.88
CA SER A 226 -23.72 -4.18 9.65
C SER A 226 -22.37 -4.68 10.12
N GLN A 227 -21.70 -3.93 10.97
CA GLN A 227 -20.73 -4.48 11.93
C GLN A 227 -20.78 -3.60 13.19
N ALA A 228 -21.88 -3.69 13.94
CA ALA A 228 -21.87 -3.35 15.34
C ALA A 228 -21.18 -4.53 16.07
N PRO A 229 -20.26 -4.27 17.01
CA PRO A 229 -19.71 -5.34 17.83
C PRO A 229 -20.82 -5.91 18.73
N VAL A 230 -20.91 -7.24 18.78
CA VAL A 230 -21.58 -8.00 19.85
C VAL A 230 -20.65 -8.03 21.04
#